data_2702c93c267d668be8fc991b998966e3
#
_entry.id   2702c93c267d668be8fc991b998966e3
#
_cell.length_a   1.000
_cell.length_b   1.000
_cell.length_c   1.000
_cell.angle_alpha   90.00
_cell.angle_beta   90.00
_cell.angle_gamma   90.00
#
_symmetry.space_group_name_H-M   'P 1'
#
loop_
_entity.id
_entity.type
_entity.pdbx_description
1 polymer ?
#
loop_
_entity_poly.entity_id
_entity_poly.type
_entity_poly.pdbx_seq_one_letter_code
_entity_poly.pdbx_strand_id
1 'polypeptide(L)'
;MITTESSNANALRMAKLIIQSKLAACVSIKQIFSIYKWDDDIEETKEFEITIKSKLEFKDNLIEFLNKNSTYDLPQIIYKKYHAEMKYYDWLNKTI
;
A
#
# COMPACT_ATOMS: atom_id res chain seq x y z
N MET A 1 0.43 1.34 6.00
CA MET A 1 1.47 0.82 5.07
C MET A 1 1.33 1.48 3.73
N ILE A 2 2.42 1.84 3.13
CA ILE A 2 2.45 2.53 1.84
C ILE A 2 3.29 1.73 0.86
N THR A 3 2.78 1.56 -0.35
CA THR A 3 3.49 1.01 -1.49
C THR A 3 3.18 1.83 -2.75
N THR A 4 3.79 1.51 -3.86
CA THR A 4 3.54 2.18 -5.15
C THR A 4 3.39 1.17 -6.27
N GLU A 5 2.69 1.56 -7.32
CA GLU A 5 2.58 0.81 -8.57
C GLU A 5 2.72 1.73 -9.77
N SER A 6 3.16 1.18 -10.89
CA SER A 6 3.44 1.95 -12.10
C SER A 6 2.18 2.35 -12.88
N SER A 7 1.07 1.68 -12.66
CA SER A 7 -0.19 1.97 -13.36
C SER A 7 -1.37 2.00 -12.41
N ASN A 8 -2.38 2.79 -12.78
CA ASN A 8 -3.63 2.85 -12.04
C ASN A 8 -4.35 1.49 -12.04
N ALA A 9 -4.31 0.79 -13.16
CA ALA A 9 -4.94 -0.54 -13.28
C ALA A 9 -4.35 -1.53 -12.29
N ASN A 10 -3.03 -1.59 -12.16
CA ASN A 10 -2.36 -2.47 -11.19
C ASN A 10 -2.64 -2.04 -9.76
N ALA A 11 -2.65 -0.73 -9.48
CA ALA A 11 -2.95 -0.22 -8.14
C ALA A 11 -4.37 -0.60 -7.72
N LEU A 12 -5.36 -0.45 -8.61
CA LEU A 12 -6.74 -0.83 -8.35
C LEU A 12 -6.88 -2.34 -8.13
N ARG A 13 -6.22 -3.14 -8.96
CA ARG A 13 -6.22 -4.61 -8.82
C ARG A 13 -5.68 -5.02 -7.46
N MET A 14 -4.55 -4.48 -7.07
CA MET A 14 -3.93 -4.80 -5.77
C MET A 14 -4.81 -4.36 -4.60
N ALA A 15 -5.38 -3.17 -4.68
CA ALA A 15 -6.27 -2.64 -3.65
C ALA A 15 -7.48 -3.56 -3.42
N LYS A 16 -8.12 -3.99 -4.51
CA LYS A 16 -9.28 -4.88 -4.45
C LYS A 16 -8.92 -6.24 -3.84
N LEU A 17 -7.77 -6.80 -4.25
CA LEU A 17 -7.30 -8.08 -3.70
C LEU A 17 -7.01 -7.99 -2.19
N ILE A 18 -6.40 -6.89 -1.76
CA ILE A 18 -6.12 -6.66 -0.33
C ILE A 18 -7.42 -6.62 0.48
N ILE A 19 -8.42 -5.89 -0.01
CA ILE A 19 -9.73 -5.79 0.67
C ILE A 19 -10.45 -7.13 0.67
N GLN A 20 -10.48 -7.82 -0.48
CA GLN A 20 -11.12 -9.13 -0.59
C GLN A 20 -10.47 -10.17 0.31
N SER A 21 -9.17 -10.09 0.51
CA SER A 21 -8.42 -10.98 1.39
C SER A 21 -8.53 -10.62 2.87
N LYS A 22 -9.25 -9.55 3.19
CA LYS A 22 -9.42 -9.04 4.57
C LYS A 22 -8.09 -8.69 5.24
N LEU A 23 -7.12 -8.25 4.46
CA LEU A 23 -5.81 -7.80 4.96
C LEU A 23 -5.82 -6.34 5.35
N ALA A 24 -6.79 -5.57 4.91
CA ALA A 24 -6.95 -4.16 5.27
C ALA A 24 -8.42 -3.75 5.25
N ALA A 25 -8.73 -2.70 5.99
CA ALA A 25 -10.07 -2.15 6.06
C ALA A 25 -10.31 -1.10 4.97
N CYS A 26 -9.27 -0.39 4.57
CA CYS A 26 -9.37 0.66 3.58
C CYS A 26 -8.06 0.78 2.81
N VAL A 27 -8.17 0.99 1.51
CA VAL A 27 -7.01 1.24 0.63
C VAL A 27 -7.32 2.47 -0.20
N SER A 28 -6.44 3.46 -0.15
CA SER A 28 -6.54 4.69 -0.92
C SER A 28 -5.45 4.73 -1.97
N ILE A 29 -5.76 5.30 -3.14
CA ILE A 29 -4.83 5.41 -4.25
C ILE A 29 -4.78 6.87 -4.70
N LYS A 30 -3.57 7.39 -4.92
CA LYS A 30 -3.37 8.70 -5.54
C LYS A 30 -2.21 8.67 -6.50
N GLN A 31 -2.28 9.50 -7.53
CA GLN A 31 -1.18 9.68 -8.47
C GLN A 31 -0.13 10.60 -7.84
N ILE A 32 1.13 10.21 -7.98
CA ILE A 32 2.27 11.00 -7.50
C ILE A 32 3.36 11.06 -8.56
N PHE A 33 4.30 12.01 -8.41
CA PHE A 33 5.57 12.00 -9.12
C PHE A 33 6.66 11.65 -8.11
N SER A 34 7.50 10.69 -8.49
CA SER A 34 8.61 10.26 -7.65
C SER A 34 9.92 10.61 -8.35
N ILE A 35 10.83 11.20 -7.59
CA ILE A 35 12.16 11.55 -8.06
C ILE A 35 13.14 10.80 -7.17
N TYR A 36 13.99 9.97 -7.76
CA TYR A 36 14.89 9.12 -7.00
C TYR A 36 16.14 8.79 -7.80
N LYS A 37 17.13 8.27 -7.12
CA LYS A 37 18.38 7.83 -7.74
C LYS A 37 18.30 6.33 -8.00
N TRP A 38 18.57 5.93 -9.24
CA TRP A 38 18.61 4.54 -9.65
C TRP A 38 19.80 4.34 -10.59
N ASP A 39 20.71 3.41 -10.22
CA ASP A 39 21.93 3.14 -10.99
C ASP A 39 22.72 4.40 -11.36
N ASP A 40 22.93 5.29 -10.39
CA ASP A 40 23.63 6.57 -10.52
C ASP A 40 22.92 7.64 -11.36
N ASP A 41 21.78 7.34 -11.94
CA ASP A 41 20.94 8.31 -12.65
C ASP A 41 19.81 8.82 -11.77
N ILE A 42 19.31 10.01 -12.09
CA ILE A 42 18.13 10.59 -11.46
C ILE A 42 16.92 10.23 -12.33
N GLU A 43 15.99 9.51 -11.74
CA GLU A 43 14.75 9.11 -12.40
C GLU A 43 13.59 9.98 -11.93
N GLU A 44 12.71 10.33 -12.87
CA GLU A 44 11.44 10.99 -12.59
C GLU A 44 10.32 10.10 -13.11
N THR A 45 9.46 9.63 -12.23
CA THR A 45 8.45 8.65 -12.60
C THR A 45 7.08 9.05 -12.08
N LYS A 46 6.08 8.93 -12.94
CA LYS A 46 4.69 8.99 -12.51
C LYS A 46 4.33 7.62 -11.90
N GLU A 47 3.83 7.66 -10.68
CA GLU A 47 3.46 6.46 -9.95
C GLU A 47 2.08 6.60 -9.31
N PHE A 48 1.58 5.50 -8.79
CA PHE A 48 0.33 5.48 -8.01
C PHE A 48 0.66 4.98 -6.62
N GLU A 49 0.51 5.87 -5.65
CA GLU A 49 0.75 5.55 -4.25
C GLU A 49 -0.49 4.87 -3.67
N ILE A 50 -0.25 3.77 -3.00
CA ILE A 50 -1.29 2.95 -2.37
C ILE A 50 -1.10 3.04 -0.87
N THR A 51 -2.07 3.64 -0.18
CA THR A 51 -2.06 3.75 1.28
C THR A 51 -3.02 2.72 1.86
N ILE A 52 -2.47 1.82 2.68
CA ILE A 52 -3.18 0.66 3.22
C ILE A 52 -3.39 0.88 4.72
N LYS A 53 -4.66 0.92 5.13
CA LYS A 53 -5.05 1.08 6.54
C LYS A 53 -5.49 -0.28 7.09
N SER A 54 -4.71 -0.78 8.04
CA SER A 54 -4.88 -2.12 8.57
C SER A 54 -4.47 -2.20 10.04
N LYS A 55 -4.48 -3.40 10.57
CA LYS A 55 -4.02 -3.71 11.93
C LYS A 55 -2.56 -4.15 11.91
N LEU A 56 -1.86 -3.90 13.00
CA LEU A 56 -0.47 -4.32 13.15
C LEU A 56 -0.30 -5.83 12.97
N GLU A 57 -1.25 -6.61 13.42
CA GLU A 57 -1.19 -8.08 13.29
C GLU A 57 -1.16 -8.59 11.84
N PHE A 58 -1.59 -7.77 10.87
CA PHE A 58 -1.55 -8.13 9.46
C PHE A 58 -0.32 -7.60 8.72
N LYS A 59 0.60 -6.96 9.43
CA LYS A 59 1.78 -6.34 8.80
C LYS A 59 2.59 -7.33 7.97
N ASP A 60 2.92 -8.48 8.53
CA ASP A 60 3.76 -9.46 7.83
C ASP A 60 3.03 -10.10 6.65
N ASN A 61 1.73 -10.35 6.79
CA ASN A 61 0.90 -10.84 5.70
C ASN A 61 0.83 -9.83 4.54
N LEU A 62 0.73 -8.53 4.86
CA LEU A 62 0.72 -7.48 3.86
C LEU A 62 2.07 -7.36 3.15
N ILE A 63 3.17 -7.44 3.88
CA ILE A 63 4.52 -7.40 3.29
C ILE A 63 4.69 -8.56 2.31
N GLU A 64 4.30 -9.77 2.71
CA GLU A 64 4.36 -10.95 1.85
C GLU A 64 3.49 -10.77 0.60
N PHE A 65 2.26 -10.28 0.77
CA PHE A 65 1.36 -10.01 -0.34
C PHE A 65 1.95 -9.01 -1.33
N LEU A 66 2.51 -7.91 -0.83
CA LEU A 66 3.07 -6.86 -1.68
C LEU A 66 4.30 -7.36 -2.44
N ASN A 67 5.17 -8.10 -1.80
CA ASN A 67 6.33 -8.69 -2.46
C ASN A 67 5.93 -9.67 -3.58
N LYS A 68 4.86 -10.43 -3.35
CA LYS A 68 4.38 -11.41 -4.31
C LYS A 68 3.65 -10.79 -5.49
N ASN A 69 2.94 -9.68 -5.28
CA ASN A 69 2.02 -9.13 -6.26
C ASN A 69 2.48 -7.83 -6.93
N SER A 70 3.55 -7.19 -6.44
CA SER A 70 4.09 -5.99 -7.04
C SER A 70 4.64 -6.26 -8.44
N THR A 71 4.48 -5.30 -9.33
CA THR A 71 5.10 -5.34 -10.65
C THR A 71 6.54 -4.83 -10.64
N TYR A 72 6.98 -4.23 -9.54
CA TYR A 72 8.38 -3.79 -9.37
C TYR A 72 9.24 -4.91 -8.81
N ASP A 73 10.49 -4.99 -9.28
CA ASP A 73 11.49 -5.91 -8.74
C ASP A 73 11.82 -5.58 -7.28
N LEU A 74 11.88 -4.28 -6.98
CA LEU A 74 12.09 -3.77 -5.63
C LEU A 74 10.91 -2.88 -5.23
N PRO A 75 9.84 -3.45 -4.68
CA PRO A 75 8.70 -2.64 -4.27
C PRO A 75 9.03 -1.76 -3.07
N GLN A 76 8.49 -0.54 -3.07
CA GLN A 76 8.48 0.29 -1.88
C GLN A 76 7.50 -0.32 -0.88
N ILE A 77 7.98 -0.63 0.31
CA ILE A 77 7.10 -1.09 1.41
C ILE A 77 7.55 -0.36 2.66
N ILE A 78 6.77 0.64 3.06
CA ILE A 78 7.01 1.38 4.28
C ILE A 78 5.76 1.32 5.15
N TYR A 79 5.95 1.39 6.45
CA TYR A 79 4.83 1.35 7.38
C TYR A 79 5.14 2.12 8.65
N LYS A 80 4.09 2.61 9.26
CA LYS A 80 4.18 3.18 10.60
C LYS A 80 2.83 3.03 11.31
N LYS A 81 2.86 3.17 12.62
CA LYS A 81 1.67 3.12 13.44
C LYS A 81 1.04 4.52 13.51
N TYR A 82 -0.27 4.58 13.30
CA TYR A 82 -1.07 5.78 13.51
C TYR A 82 -2.01 5.59 14.68
N HIS A 83 -2.33 6.68 15.35
CA HIS A 83 -3.43 6.72 16.29
C HIS A 83 -4.69 7.12 15.55
N ALA A 84 -5.78 6.41 15.81
CA ALA A 84 -7.06 6.70 15.18
C ALA A 84 -8.07 7.13 16.23
N GLU A 85 -9.00 8.01 15.83
CA GLU A 85 -10.15 8.34 16.65
C GLU A 85 -10.98 7.07 16.87
N MET A 86 -11.62 6.96 18.03
CA MET A 86 -12.23 5.71 18.50
C MET A 86 -13.28 5.14 17.54
N LYS A 87 -14.11 5.97 16.94
CA LYS A 87 -15.15 5.50 16.01
C LYS A 87 -14.56 4.84 14.78
N TYR A 88 -13.50 5.44 14.23
CA TYR A 88 -12.80 4.89 13.08
C TYR A 88 -12.05 3.60 13.46
N TYR A 89 -11.40 3.60 14.62
CA TYR A 89 -10.72 2.45 15.17
C TYR A 89 -11.67 1.26 15.33
N ASP A 90 -12.85 1.50 15.89
CA ASP A 90 -13.87 0.47 16.08
C ASP A 90 -14.35 -0.09 14.73
N TRP A 91 -14.60 0.80 13.77
CA TRP A 91 -14.99 0.39 12.42
C TRP A 91 -13.94 -0.51 11.77
N LEU A 92 -12.66 -0.11 11.85
CA LEU A 92 -11.55 -0.88 11.28
C LEU A 92 -11.47 -2.27 11.92
N ASN A 93 -11.57 -2.33 13.25
CA ASN A 93 -11.51 -3.60 13.98
C ASN A 93 -12.68 -4.53 13.67
N LYS A 94 -13.85 -3.99 13.38
CA LYS A 94 -15.02 -4.80 13.00
C LYS A 94 -14.95 -5.27 11.55
N THR A 95 -14.25 -4.52 10.71
CA THR A 95 -14.17 -4.78 9.27
C THR A 95 -13.20 -5.92 8.95
N ILE A 96 -12.12 -6.01 9.72
CA ILE A 96 -11.09 -7.04 9.50
C ILE A 96 -10.66 -7.79 10.79
#